data_2ba5f8657a371ba1375b6ceb72b2a5d3
#
_entry.id   2ba5f8657a371ba1375b6ceb72b2a5d3
#
_cell.length_a   1.000
_cell.length_b   1.000
_cell.length_c   1.000
_cell.angle_alpha   90.00
_cell.angle_beta   90.00
_cell.angle_gamma   90.00
#
_symmetry.space_group_name_H-M   'P 1'
#
loop_
_entity.id
_entity.type
_entity.pdbx_description
1 polymer ?
#
loop_
_entity_poly.entity_id
_entity_poly.type
_entity_poly.pdbx_seq_one_letter_code
_entity_poly.pdbx_strand_id
1 'polypeptide(L)'
;MSAFVWLDYSERERRKMLDVVDLFREHDTRDELGVGSVRDAFADMLFPGTSTIMTRARYFLLVPWAYLKLERLHVRSAEIAARARQAELNLVEPIERSDDNDGNIGKVAKTTLKRLPSSVYWQGLSVWGIRSFRGAQERCEKQDRSLYPCLSGNPSRPSQC
;
A
#
# COMPACT_ATOMS: atom_id res chain seq x y z
N MET A 1 -7.11 43.96 -47.03
CA MET A 1 -7.13 42.53 -47.38
C MET A 1 -6.56 41.79 -46.20
N SER A 2 -7.41 41.06 -45.45
CA SER A 2 -6.97 40.28 -44.29
C SER A 2 -6.48 38.94 -44.79
N ALA A 3 -5.19 38.71 -44.70
CA ALA A 3 -4.60 37.39 -45.00
C ALA A 3 -4.79 36.50 -43.77
N PHE A 4 -5.56 35.42 -43.91
CA PHE A 4 -5.56 34.36 -42.95
C PHE A 4 -4.27 33.57 -43.11
N VAL A 5 -3.33 33.76 -42.18
CA VAL A 5 -2.14 32.89 -42.10
C VAL A 5 -2.55 31.66 -41.31
N TRP A 6 -2.60 30.51 -41.94
CA TRP A 6 -2.70 29.24 -41.26
C TRP A 6 -1.39 29.03 -40.51
N LEU A 7 -1.47 28.88 -39.19
CA LEU A 7 -0.34 28.41 -38.40
C LEU A 7 -0.12 26.92 -38.74
N ASP A 8 0.91 26.69 -39.54
CA ASP A 8 1.33 25.33 -39.87
C ASP A 8 2.10 24.79 -38.67
N TYR A 9 1.42 23.94 -37.88
CA TYR A 9 2.06 23.24 -36.79
C TYR A 9 2.90 22.09 -37.35
N SER A 10 4.18 22.06 -36.98
CA SER A 10 5.01 20.90 -37.28
C SER A 10 4.45 19.66 -36.57
N GLU A 11 4.60 18.49 -37.17
CA GLU A 11 4.19 17.19 -36.56
C GLU A 11 4.77 17.01 -35.14
N ARG A 12 5.93 17.58 -34.87
CA ARG A 12 6.57 17.54 -33.56
C ARG A 12 5.84 18.40 -32.51
N GLU A 13 5.34 19.56 -32.92
CA GLU A 13 4.56 20.45 -32.05
C GLU A 13 3.17 19.88 -31.83
N ARG A 14 2.57 19.30 -32.86
CA ARG A 14 1.30 18.59 -32.74
C ARG A 14 1.37 17.43 -31.74
N ARG A 15 2.43 16.61 -31.77
CA ARG A 15 2.64 15.54 -30.79
C ARG A 15 2.78 16.10 -29.38
N LYS A 16 3.57 17.16 -29.18
CA LYS A 16 3.68 17.79 -27.87
C LYS A 16 2.34 18.34 -27.37
N MET A 17 1.52 18.92 -28.24
CA MET A 17 0.19 19.37 -27.85
C MET A 17 -0.73 18.20 -27.49
N LEU A 18 -0.67 17.08 -28.21
CA LEU A 18 -1.42 15.89 -27.89
C LEU A 18 -0.98 15.29 -26.55
N ASP A 19 0.33 15.24 -26.27
CA ASP A 19 0.85 14.80 -24.98
C ASP A 19 0.36 15.70 -23.83
N VAL A 20 0.29 17.02 -24.05
CA VAL A 20 -0.28 17.96 -23.07
C VAL A 20 -1.79 17.78 -22.92
N VAL A 21 -2.53 17.57 -24.01
CA VAL A 21 -3.97 17.30 -23.97
C VAL A 21 -4.27 15.97 -23.27
N ASP A 22 -3.44 14.96 -23.46
CA ASP A 22 -3.59 13.68 -22.76
C ASP A 22 -3.29 13.78 -21.27
N LEU A 23 -2.36 14.65 -20.84
CA LEU A 23 -2.17 15.01 -19.43
C LEU A 23 -3.42 15.66 -18.80
N PHE A 24 -4.19 16.44 -19.57
CA PHE A 24 -5.47 16.99 -19.12
C PHE A 24 -6.64 16.02 -19.27
N ARG A 25 -6.47 14.91 -19.96
CA ARG A 25 -7.48 13.86 -20.14
C ARG A 25 -7.54 12.85 -19.00
N GLU A 26 -6.56 12.85 -18.10
CA GLU A 26 -6.67 12.14 -16.84
C GLU A 26 -7.77 12.77 -15.96
N HIS A 27 -9.00 12.44 -16.31
CA HIS A 27 -10.23 12.92 -15.67
C HIS A 27 -10.33 12.53 -14.19
N ASP A 28 -9.49 11.60 -13.72
CA ASP A 28 -9.54 11.07 -12.36
C ASP A 28 -8.82 11.92 -11.30
N THR A 29 -8.12 12.99 -11.71
CA THR A 29 -7.38 13.84 -10.77
C THR A 29 -8.04 15.20 -10.50
N ARG A 30 -9.11 15.55 -11.22
CA ARG A 30 -9.83 16.82 -11.01
C ARG A 30 -11.04 16.60 -10.09
N ASP A 31 -10.89 16.94 -8.84
CA ASP A 31 -12.01 17.17 -7.93
C ASP A 31 -12.59 18.58 -8.17
N GLU A 32 -13.34 18.73 -9.27
CA GLU A 32 -13.86 20.03 -9.74
C GLU A 32 -14.81 20.69 -8.73
N LEU A 33 -15.42 19.90 -7.84
CA LEU A 33 -16.42 20.35 -6.86
C LEU A 33 -15.96 20.21 -5.40
N GLY A 34 -14.74 19.75 -5.15
CA GLY A 34 -14.27 19.44 -3.79
C GLY A 34 -14.99 18.23 -3.14
N VAL A 35 -15.79 17.50 -3.91
CA VAL A 35 -16.56 16.33 -3.38
C VAL A 35 -15.62 15.20 -3.00
N GLY A 36 -14.50 15.03 -3.72
CA GLY A 36 -13.48 14.04 -3.40
C GLY A 36 -12.82 14.31 -2.06
N SER A 37 -12.47 15.56 -1.78
CA SER A 37 -11.86 15.93 -0.49
C SER A 37 -12.85 15.78 0.68
N VAL A 38 -14.13 16.05 0.47
CA VAL A 38 -15.20 15.79 1.47
C VAL A 38 -15.35 14.29 1.71
N ARG A 39 -15.42 13.48 0.64
CA ARG A 39 -15.46 12.02 0.73
C ARG A 39 -14.25 11.48 1.50
N ASP A 40 -13.06 11.96 1.19
CA ASP A 40 -11.82 11.50 1.80
C ASP A 40 -11.76 11.90 3.29
N ALA A 41 -12.25 13.11 3.65
CA ALA A 41 -12.39 13.52 5.04
C ALA A 41 -13.35 12.61 5.83
N PHE A 42 -14.48 12.22 5.24
CA PHE A 42 -15.40 11.24 5.85
C PHE A 42 -14.75 9.86 5.95
N ALA A 43 -14.04 9.41 4.92
CA ALA A 43 -13.35 8.13 4.95
C ALA A 43 -12.28 8.10 6.05
N ASP A 44 -11.47 9.15 6.19
CA ASP A 44 -10.46 9.27 7.24
C ASP A 44 -11.06 9.33 8.65
N MET A 45 -12.23 9.95 8.80
CA MET A 45 -12.94 10.03 10.07
C MET A 45 -13.57 8.68 10.48
N LEU A 46 -14.17 7.96 9.54
CA LEU A 46 -14.86 6.69 9.79
C LEU A 46 -13.92 5.49 9.79
N PHE A 47 -12.89 5.51 8.94
CA PHE A 47 -11.93 4.43 8.72
C PHE A 47 -10.50 4.96 8.71
N PRO A 48 -10.01 5.50 9.84
CA PRO A 48 -8.69 6.12 9.89
C PRO A 48 -7.57 5.15 9.49
N GLY A 49 -6.62 5.65 8.71
CA GLY A 49 -5.48 4.85 8.26
C GLY A 49 -5.78 3.84 7.14
N THR A 50 -6.98 3.89 6.57
CA THR A 50 -7.32 3.13 5.36
C THR A 50 -7.09 3.97 4.10
N SER A 51 -6.99 3.32 2.96
CA SER A 51 -6.84 3.96 1.65
C SER A 51 -7.54 3.13 0.57
N THR A 52 -7.81 3.74 -0.57
CA THR A 52 -8.49 3.10 -1.71
C THR A 52 -7.77 1.87 -2.26
N ILE A 53 -6.47 1.74 -1.99
CA ILE A 53 -5.67 0.56 -2.38
C ILE A 53 -5.81 -0.61 -1.40
N MET A 54 -6.45 -0.42 -0.25
CA MET A 54 -6.75 -1.47 0.73
C MET A 54 -8.06 -2.15 0.36
N THR A 55 -8.01 -3.12 -0.52
CA THR A 55 -9.18 -3.73 -1.13
C THR A 55 -9.94 -4.69 -0.21
N ARG A 56 -9.27 -5.30 0.78
CA ARG A 56 -9.87 -6.36 1.64
C ARG A 56 -9.40 -6.27 3.08
N ALA A 57 -10.35 -6.22 4.01
CA ALA A 57 -10.08 -6.13 5.45
C ALA A 57 -9.30 -7.34 5.99
N ARG A 58 -9.40 -8.52 5.38
CA ARG A 58 -8.69 -9.74 5.83
C ARG A 58 -7.17 -9.57 5.91
N TYR A 59 -6.58 -8.67 5.14
CA TYR A 59 -5.14 -8.40 5.22
C TYR A 59 -4.72 -7.76 6.55
N PHE A 60 -5.64 -7.10 7.27
CA PHE A 60 -5.39 -6.64 8.64
C PHE A 60 -5.16 -7.79 9.63
N LEU A 61 -5.58 -9.01 9.29
CA LEU A 61 -5.33 -10.22 10.07
C LEU A 61 -4.17 -11.04 9.50
N LEU A 62 -4.14 -11.22 8.19
CA LEU A 62 -3.16 -12.09 7.53
C LEU A 62 -1.73 -11.54 7.61
N VAL A 63 -1.55 -10.23 7.44
CA VAL A 63 -0.23 -9.59 7.52
C VAL A 63 0.35 -9.72 8.93
N PRO A 64 -0.33 -9.30 10.02
CA PRO A 64 0.17 -9.50 11.38
C PRO A 64 0.44 -10.97 11.71
N TRP A 65 -0.42 -11.87 11.26
CA TRP A 65 -0.23 -13.30 11.50
C TRP A 65 1.05 -13.85 10.86
N ALA A 66 1.35 -13.42 9.62
CA ALA A 66 2.60 -13.78 8.95
C ALA A 66 3.83 -13.30 9.73
N TYR A 67 3.81 -12.05 10.22
CA TYR A 67 4.91 -11.50 11.02
C TYR A 67 5.02 -12.16 12.39
N LEU A 68 3.92 -12.44 13.09
CA LEU A 68 3.92 -13.19 14.35
C LEU A 68 4.52 -14.60 14.19
N LYS A 69 4.24 -15.27 13.08
CA LYS A 69 4.85 -16.57 12.78
C LYS A 69 6.36 -16.45 12.64
N LEU A 70 6.87 -15.43 11.97
CA LEU A 70 8.31 -15.18 11.84
C LEU A 70 8.96 -14.82 13.18
N GLU A 71 8.27 -14.07 14.04
CA GLU A 71 8.73 -13.78 15.40
C GLU A 71 8.88 -15.05 16.24
N ARG A 72 7.89 -15.95 16.18
CA ARG A 72 7.95 -17.25 16.89
C ARG A 72 9.08 -18.15 16.40
N LEU A 73 9.43 -18.07 15.12
CA LEU A 73 10.53 -18.84 14.54
C LEU A 73 11.92 -18.25 14.84
N HIS A 74 11.99 -17.12 15.55
CA HIS A 74 13.25 -16.42 15.91
C HIS A 74 14.16 -16.20 14.68
N VAL A 75 13.58 -15.79 13.56
CA VAL A 75 14.31 -15.57 12.32
C VAL A 75 15.31 -14.42 12.49
N ARG A 76 16.52 -14.54 11.99
CA ARG A 76 17.58 -13.51 12.05
C ARG A 76 17.13 -12.26 11.28
N SER A 77 17.49 -11.08 11.79
CA SER A 77 17.12 -9.79 11.20
C SER A 77 17.52 -9.68 9.72
N ALA A 78 18.66 -10.23 9.33
CA ALA A 78 19.13 -10.21 7.94
C ALA A 78 18.23 -11.01 6.97
N GLU A 79 17.51 -12.03 7.45
CA GLU A 79 16.67 -12.91 6.64
C GLU A 79 15.19 -12.54 6.68
N ILE A 80 14.80 -11.66 7.60
CA ILE A 80 13.39 -11.35 7.88
C ILE A 80 12.68 -10.80 6.66
N ALA A 81 13.27 -9.82 5.97
CA ALA A 81 12.67 -9.21 4.79
C ALA A 81 12.38 -10.26 3.70
N ALA A 82 13.35 -11.14 3.44
CA ALA A 82 13.19 -12.20 2.46
C ALA A 82 12.12 -13.22 2.87
N ARG A 83 12.11 -13.61 4.15
CA ARG A 83 11.13 -14.58 4.68
C ARG A 83 9.73 -13.98 4.81
N ALA A 84 9.62 -12.69 5.18
CA ALA A 84 8.34 -11.98 5.19
C ALA A 84 7.75 -11.91 3.78
N ARG A 85 8.58 -11.52 2.79
CA ARG A 85 8.17 -11.54 1.39
C ARG A 85 7.68 -12.92 0.96
N GLN A 86 8.43 -13.96 1.28
CA GLN A 86 8.04 -15.34 0.92
C GLN A 86 6.74 -15.77 1.63
N ALA A 87 6.59 -15.42 2.90
CA ALA A 87 5.37 -15.73 3.66
C ALA A 87 4.14 -15.05 3.05
N GLU A 88 4.26 -13.79 2.64
CA GLU A 88 3.17 -13.05 2.00
C GLU A 88 2.85 -13.58 0.60
N LEU A 89 3.86 -13.96 -0.19
CA LEU A 89 3.64 -14.59 -1.50
C LEU A 89 2.93 -15.94 -1.36
N ASN A 90 3.27 -16.71 -0.32
CA ASN A 90 2.61 -17.98 -0.04
C ASN A 90 1.13 -17.82 0.39
N LEU A 91 0.68 -16.64 0.79
CA LEU A 91 -0.73 -16.36 1.06
C LEU A 91 -1.56 -16.16 -0.21
N VAL A 92 -0.94 -15.80 -1.33
CA VAL A 92 -1.66 -15.49 -2.58
C VAL A 92 -2.45 -16.69 -3.08
N GLU A 93 -1.84 -17.87 -3.12
CA GLU A 93 -2.47 -19.07 -3.64
C GLU A 93 -3.66 -19.58 -2.81
N PRO A 94 -3.57 -19.69 -1.46
CA PRO A 94 -4.73 -20.04 -0.64
C PRO A 94 -5.87 -19.03 -0.74
N ILE A 95 -5.55 -17.74 -0.87
CA ILE A 95 -6.55 -16.69 -1.01
C ILE A 95 -7.21 -16.77 -2.38
N GLU A 96 -6.48 -17.08 -3.44
CA GLU A 96 -7.02 -17.26 -4.80
C GLU A 96 -7.99 -18.44 -4.88
N ARG A 97 -7.74 -19.50 -4.10
CA ARG A 97 -8.62 -20.69 -4.03
C ARG A 97 -9.87 -20.48 -3.17
N SER A 98 -9.95 -19.38 -2.42
CA SER A 98 -11.13 -19.10 -1.61
C SER A 98 -12.28 -18.60 -2.48
N ASP A 99 -13.52 -18.79 -2.03
CA ASP A 99 -14.73 -18.34 -2.73
C ASP A 99 -14.75 -16.81 -2.92
N ASP A 100 -14.14 -16.05 -1.99
CA ASP A 100 -13.97 -14.60 -2.07
C ASP A 100 -12.58 -14.24 -2.58
N ASN A 101 -12.36 -14.40 -3.88
CA ASN A 101 -11.08 -14.11 -4.53
C ASN A 101 -11.03 -12.75 -5.26
N ASP A 102 -12.07 -11.94 -5.17
CA ASP A 102 -12.09 -10.62 -5.77
C ASP A 102 -11.25 -9.61 -5.00
N GLY A 103 -10.63 -8.65 -5.66
CA GLY A 103 -9.79 -7.61 -5.05
C GLY A 103 -8.54 -8.13 -4.32
N ASN A 104 -8.06 -9.33 -4.61
CA ASN A 104 -6.87 -9.89 -4.00
C ASN A 104 -5.58 -9.24 -4.54
N ILE A 105 -4.70 -8.85 -3.60
CA ILE A 105 -3.37 -8.36 -3.96
C ILE A 105 -2.55 -9.54 -4.47
N GLY A 106 -1.98 -9.38 -5.67
CA GLY A 106 -1.13 -10.40 -6.29
C GLY A 106 -1.84 -11.39 -7.21
N LYS A 107 -3.17 -11.30 -7.41
CA LYS A 107 -3.93 -12.19 -8.30
C LYS A 107 -3.32 -12.32 -9.70
N VAL A 108 -2.84 -11.22 -10.29
CA VAL A 108 -2.23 -11.22 -11.62
C VAL A 108 -0.71 -11.39 -11.55
N ALA A 109 -0.06 -10.68 -10.63
CA ALA A 109 1.40 -10.61 -10.56
C ALA A 109 2.05 -11.82 -9.86
N LYS A 110 1.31 -12.56 -9.05
CA LYS A 110 1.81 -13.75 -8.29
C LYS A 110 3.21 -13.51 -7.70
N THR A 111 4.20 -14.26 -8.15
CA THR A 111 5.59 -14.20 -7.67
C THR A 111 6.33 -12.91 -8.06
N THR A 112 5.89 -12.20 -9.12
CA THR A 112 6.46 -10.94 -9.58
C THR A 112 5.89 -9.72 -8.86
N LEU A 113 5.07 -9.92 -7.83
CA LEU A 113 4.45 -8.86 -7.06
C LEU A 113 5.48 -7.89 -6.49
N LYS A 114 5.45 -6.64 -6.95
CA LYS A 114 6.36 -5.57 -6.50
C LYS A 114 5.92 -4.98 -5.16
N ARG A 115 4.61 -4.80 -4.98
CA ARG A 115 4.02 -4.17 -3.79
C ARG A 115 3.30 -5.22 -2.95
N LEU A 116 3.88 -5.56 -1.81
CA LEU A 116 3.35 -6.57 -0.89
C LEU A 116 2.14 -6.04 -0.11
N PRO A 117 1.23 -6.93 0.36
CA PRO A 117 0.16 -6.57 1.27
C PRO A 117 0.63 -5.81 2.50
N SER A 118 1.75 -6.22 3.11
CA SER A 118 2.33 -5.51 4.27
C SER A 118 2.61 -4.04 3.97
N SER A 119 3.19 -3.71 2.82
CA SER A 119 3.49 -2.32 2.46
C SER A 119 2.24 -1.47 2.25
N VAL A 120 1.14 -2.08 1.81
CA VAL A 120 -0.16 -1.40 1.63
C VAL A 120 -0.83 -1.15 2.97
N TYR A 121 -0.87 -2.16 3.85
CA TYR A 121 -1.62 -2.11 5.11
C TYR A 121 -0.79 -1.59 6.29
N TRP A 122 0.50 -1.31 6.13
CA TRP A 122 1.42 -0.95 7.20
C TRP A 122 0.95 0.23 8.06
N GLN A 123 0.48 1.30 7.41
CA GLN A 123 -0.03 2.47 8.10
C GLN A 123 -1.34 2.18 8.84
N GLY A 124 -2.27 1.50 8.21
CA GLY A 124 -3.54 1.11 8.83
C GLY A 124 -3.33 0.25 10.07
N LEU A 125 -2.42 -0.73 10.03
CA LEU A 125 -2.06 -1.56 11.18
C LEU A 125 -1.58 -0.74 12.38
N SER A 126 -0.87 0.38 12.13
CA SER A 126 -0.44 1.30 13.19
C SER A 126 -1.58 2.10 13.77
N VAL A 127 -2.41 2.68 12.91
CA VAL A 127 -3.54 3.54 13.32
C VAL A 127 -4.56 2.74 14.12
N TRP A 128 -4.80 1.49 13.74
CA TRP A 128 -5.72 0.59 14.44
C TRP A 128 -5.12 -0.09 15.68
N GLY A 129 -3.87 0.25 16.04
CA GLY A 129 -3.21 -0.29 17.22
C GLY A 129 -2.84 -1.78 17.14
N ILE A 130 -2.94 -2.38 15.97
CA ILE A 130 -2.56 -3.79 15.75
C ILE A 130 -1.04 -3.93 15.76
N ARG A 131 -0.34 -2.92 15.26
CA ARG A 131 1.11 -2.83 15.24
C ARG A 131 1.61 -1.87 16.32
N SER A 132 2.44 -2.35 17.21
CA SER A 132 3.04 -1.55 18.30
C SER A 132 4.27 -0.74 17.86
N PHE A 133 5.02 -1.23 16.89
CA PHE A 133 6.20 -0.55 16.37
C PHE A 133 5.85 0.70 15.58
N ARG A 134 6.38 1.86 15.99
CA ARG A 134 6.16 3.16 15.32
C ARG A 134 7.31 3.46 14.36
N GLY A 135 7.26 2.94 13.14
CA GLY A 135 8.30 3.19 12.15
C GLY A 135 7.98 2.61 10.78
N ALA A 136 8.87 2.86 9.83
CA ALA A 136 8.78 2.26 8.50
C ALA A 136 9.00 0.74 8.58
N GLN A 137 8.41 0.01 7.62
CA GLN A 137 8.48 -1.44 7.56
C GLN A 137 9.92 -1.95 7.53
N GLU A 138 10.78 -1.32 6.72
CA GLU A 138 12.19 -1.70 6.57
C GLU A 138 12.97 -1.55 7.89
N ARG A 139 12.60 -0.58 8.72
CA ARG A 139 13.21 -0.40 10.04
C ARG A 139 12.77 -1.49 11.01
N CYS A 140 11.51 -1.89 10.98
CA CYS A 140 11.00 -3.02 11.77
C CYS A 140 11.73 -4.32 11.41
N GLU A 141 11.96 -4.56 10.13
CA GLU A 141 12.63 -5.77 9.64
C GLU A 141 14.13 -5.80 9.99
N LYS A 142 14.78 -4.64 10.11
CA LYS A 142 16.21 -4.51 10.46
C LYS A 142 16.49 -4.49 11.97
N GLN A 143 15.45 -4.23 12.78
CA GLN A 143 15.61 -4.11 14.23
C GLN A 143 15.79 -5.47 14.89
N ASP A 144 16.67 -5.54 15.90
CA ASP A 144 16.81 -6.75 16.71
C ASP A 144 15.54 -7.01 17.51
N ARG A 145 14.85 -8.11 17.17
CA ARG A 145 13.55 -8.48 17.72
C ARG A 145 13.57 -8.98 19.14
N SER A 146 14.75 -9.23 19.70
CA SER A 146 14.88 -9.64 21.10
C SER A 146 14.41 -8.55 22.06
N LEU A 147 14.44 -7.28 21.60
CA LEU A 147 14.12 -6.13 22.42
C LEU A 147 12.70 -5.54 22.15
N TYR A 148 12.19 -5.64 20.91
CA TYR A 148 10.91 -5.03 20.52
C TYR A 148 10.17 -5.86 19.45
N PRO A 149 9.24 -6.73 19.85
CA PRO A 149 8.39 -7.42 18.90
C PRO A 149 7.52 -6.41 18.13
N CYS A 150 7.49 -6.52 16.80
CA CYS A 150 6.76 -5.59 15.95
C CYS A 150 5.25 -5.61 16.18
N LEU A 151 4.71 -6.73 16.63
CA LEU A 151 3.27 -6.97 16.74
C LEU A 151 2.80 -7.41 18.12
N SER A 152 3.65 -8.03 18.95
CA SER A 152 3.24 -8.43 20.28
C SER A 152 3.23 -7.22 21.21
N GLY A 153 2.05 -6.66 21.43
CA GLY A 153 1.83 -5.71 22.51
C GLY A 153 2.01 -6.42 23.84
N ASN A 154 3.22 -6.38 24.41
CA ASN A 154 3.37 -6.65 25.83
C ASN A 154 3.06 -5.33 26.57
N PRO A 155 1.93 -5.21 27.28
CA PRO A 155 1.51 -3.97 27.94
C PRO A 155 2.41 -3.57 29.13
N SER A 156 3.42 -4.37 29.47
CA SER A 156 4.27 -4.19 30.64
C SER A 156 5.59 -3.45 30.40
N ARG A 157 5.84 -2.90 29.19
CA ARG A 157 7.01 -2.04 28.99
C ARG A 157 6.61 -0.60 28.73
N PRO A 158 7.05 0.37 29.55
CA PRO A 158 6.83 1.78 29.29
C PRO A 158 7.49 2.17 27.97
N SER A 159 6.77 2.93 27.16
CA SER A 159 7.27 3.62 25.97
C SER A 159 8.37 4.58 26.40
N GLN A 160 9.64 4.18 26.22
CA GLN A 160 10.73 5.14 26.26
C GLN A 160 10.71 5.91 24.94
N CYS A 161 10.54 7.23 25.07
CA CYS A 161 10.63 8.23 24.01
C CYS A 161 11.98 8.22 23.31
#